data_2e6b653c88de90af79b28007052dc6fd
#
_entry.id   2e6b653c88de90af79b28007052dc6fd
#
_cell.length_a   1.000
_cell.length_b   1.000
_cell.length_c   1.000
_cell.angle_alpha   90.00
_cell.angle_beta   90.00
_cell.angle_gamma   90.00
#
_symmetry.space_group_name_H-M   'P 1'
#
loop_
_entity.id
_entity.type
_entity.pdbx_description
1 polymer ?
#
loop_
_entity_poly.entity_id
_entity_poly.type
_entity_poly.pdbx_seq_one_letter_code
_entity_poly.pdbx_strand_id
1 'polypeptide(L)'
;MLSFVSSFTSCLENDIPYARIQPNFTEISAKGQEAPASIDTTRRTVTFYLPEEVNISDVEIDSYRLAPDVTLVGDTLLRPLDLTTPKTVTLRLYQDWQWTLSARQNIERYFSVEGQIGQTNIDVPAHSVTAYVSENADLGHLLVNACKLGPKGSVMSPEIAGEYVDFTKPLEVDLTVYGELQKWTITIGTIEAKVSTERVDAWTNVAWVYGQVEAGREVSVQYRINGDDEWITAPDAWLTVDGGTFYSRLLHLQPNTAYEARAISGEDYGQTVSFTTGGVRQLPNGDFDNWWLDGKVWNPWAQDGQKFWDTGNKGATTLGQSNSVPTTDTPTGTGHAAMLETRFVGIGGLGKLAAGNIFAGDYVRTVGTNGILSFGREFNLRPTGLKGYYRYVTAPISSASAGFEELRGQPDTCIIWVALIDAPEPCEIRTNPRDRKLFDPDAEDVIAYGKIEYSGTMDGYVPFEFNLDYRATDRVPRYILVTASASKYGDYFTGGNGAVLYLDDLQLIYDY
;
A
#
# COMPACT_ATOMS: atom_id res chain seq x y z
N MET A 1 61.58 87.22 13.80
CA MET A 1 60.53 87.17 12.81
C MET A 1 60.59 85.80 12.15
N LEU A 2 59.86 84.82 12.70
CA LEU A 2 59.88 83.46 12.20
C LEU A 2 58.69 83.32 11.25
N SER A 3 58.95 82.95 10.00
CA SER A 3 57.95 82.68 8.97
C SER A 3 57.57 81.16 9.05
N PHE A 4 56.31 80.89 9.35
CA PHE A 4 55.74 79.54 9.32
C PHE A 4 55.30 79.22 7.87
N VAL A 5 55.96 78.27 7.24
CA VAL A 5 55.49 77.65 5.97
C VAL A 5 54.63 76.47 6.31
N SER A 6 53.32 76.55 6.12
CA SER A 6 52.37 75.46 6.20
C SER A 6 52.34 74.70 4.87
N SER A 7 52.85 73.46 4.88
CA SER A 7 52.70 72.50 3.78
C SER A 7 51.31 71.91 3.83
N PHE A 8 50.45 72.19 2.85
CA PHE A 8 49.21 71.40 2.62
C PHE A 8 49.56 70.14 1.86
N THR A 9 49.54 69.03 2.54
CA THR A 9 49.48 67.69 1.88
C THR A 9 48.02 67.42 1.54
N SER A 10 47.61 67.61 0.30
CA SER A 10 46.35 67.20 -0.24
C SER A 10 46.43 65.66 -0.49
N CYS A 11 45.81 64.86 0.36
CA CYS A 11 45.47 63.49 0.01
C CYS A 11 44.32 63.53 -1.01
N LEU A 12 44.60 63.22 -2.24
CA LEU A 12 43.57 62.90 -3.22
C LEU A 12 42.95 61.54 -2.80
N GLU A 13 41.84 61.58 -2.08
CA GLU A 13 40.96 60.40 -1.95
C GLU A 13 40.31 60.21 -3.30
N ASN A 14 40.57 59.05 -3.89
CA ASN A 14 39.96 58.66 -5.15
C ASN A 14 38.57 58.02 -4.87
N ASP A 15 37.55 58.88 -4.82
CA ASP A 15 36.17 58.56 -4.49
C ASP A 15 35.38 58.03 -5.71
N ILE A 16 36.05 57.51 -6.71
CA ILE A 16 35.38 56.82 -7.81
C ILE A 16 35.02 55.40 -7.33
N PRO A 17 33.73 55.07 -7.20
CA PRO A 17 33.35 53.70 -6.89
C PRO A 17 33.73 52.83 -8.05
N TYR A 18 34.88 52.16 -7.94
CA TYR A 18 35.22 51.09 -8.87
C TYR A 18 34.21 49.99 -8.66
N ALA A 19 33.32 49.78 -9.62
CA ALA A 19 32.59 48.55 -9.73
C ALA A 19 33.65 47.44 -9.84
N ARG A 20 33.88 46.68 -8.78
CA ARG A 20 34.75 45.51 -8.80
C ARG A 20 34.05 44.45 -9.66
N ILE A 21 34.22 44.55 -10.98
CA ILE A 21 33.79 43.49 -11.91
C ILE A 21 34.71 42.33 -11.62
N GLN A 22 34.15 41.30 -10.95
CA GLN A 22 34.86 40.05 -10.78
C GLN A 22 34.61 39.21 -12.02
N PRO A 23 35.63 38.55 -12.59
CA PRO A 23 35.43 37.64 -13.71
C PRO A 23 34.68 36.38 -13.21
N ASN A 24 33.41 36.32 -13.52
CA ASN A 24 32.54 35.25 -13.07
C ASN A 24 31.58 34.81 -14.16
N PHE A 25 31.09 33.59 -13.99
CA PHE A 25 29.89 33.15 -14.66
C PHE A 25 28.69 33.85 -14.04
N THR A 26 27.82 34.44 -14.84
CA THR A 26 26.51 34.97 -14.42
C THR A 26 25.43 33.87 -14.59
N GLU A 27 25.64 32.96 -15.53
CA GLU A 27 24.78 31.84 -15.82
C GLU A 27 25.63 30.74 -16.46
N ILE A 28 25.37 29.48 -16.13
CA ILE A 28 25.92 28.33 -16.80
C ILE A 28 25.01 27.13 -16.54
N SER A 29 24.78 26.34 -17.59
CA SER A 29 23.96 25.11 -17.51
C SER A 29 24.62 23.95 -18.22
N ALA A 30 24.44 22.76 -17.68
CA ALA A 30 24.81 21.51 -18.32
C ALA A 30 23.56 20.84 -18.90
N LYS A 31 23.73 20.13 -20.01
CA LYS A 31 22.64 19.40 -20.66
C LYS A 31 22.12 18.30 -19.74
N GLY A 32 20.80 18.29 -19.54
CA GLY A 32 20.15 17.30 -18.69
C GLY A 32 20.30 17.52 -17.18
N GLN A 33 20.78 18.67 -16.72
CA GLN A 33 20.84 18.97 -15.28
C GLN A 33 19.43 18.98 -14.64
N GLU A 34 19.33 18.51 -13.40
CA GLU A 34 18.06 18.43 -12.65
C GLU A 34 17.72 19.73 -11.90
N ALA A 35 18.73 20.55 -11.60
CA ALA A 35 18.57 21.83 -10.92
C ALA A 35 19.57 22.86 -11.48
N PRO A 36 19.30 24.19 -11.33
CA PRO A 36 20.24 25.23 -11.73
C PRO A 36 21.61 25.04 -11.08
N ALA A 37 22.68 25.23 -11.87
CA ALA A 37 24.03 25.16 -11.35
C ALA A 37 24.28 26.20 -10.24
N SER A 38 24.95 25.79 -9.18
CA SER A 38 25.38 26.69 -8.11
C SER A 38 26.67 27.42 -8.51
N ILE A 39 26.65 28.75 -8.52
CA ILE A 39 27.82 29.57 -8.86
C ILE A 39 28.28 30.30 -7.58
N ASP A 40 29.46 29.93 -7.05
CA ASP A 40 30.09 30.60 -5.92
C ASP A 40 31.22 31.52 -6.43
N THR A 41 30.91 32.79 -6.52
CA THR A 41 31.87 33.79 -7.01
C THR A 41 33.04 34.04 -6.06
N THR A 42 32.86 33.77 -4.76
CA THR A 42 33.92 33.93 -3.75
C THR A 42 34.97 32.83 -3.86
N ARG A 43 34.50 31.59 -3.96
CA ARG A 43 35.36 30.39 -4.13
C ARG A 43 35.75 30.17 -5.57
N ARG A 44 35.07 30.82 -6.52
CA ARG A 44 35.22 30.63 -7.95
C ARG A 44 34.97 29.20 -8.36
N THR A 45 33.79 28.68 -7.93
CA THR A 45 33.37 27.34 -8.25
C THR A 45 31.99 27.34 -8.88
N VAL A 46 31.78 26.42 -9.80
CA VAL A 46 30.48 26.04 -10.34
C VAL A 46 30.22 24.58 -9.99
N THR A 47 29.05 24.30 -9.45
CA THR A 47 28.61 22.94 -9.19
C THR A 47 27.34 22.65 -9.98
N PHE A 48 27.41 21.68 -10.89
CA PHE A 48 26.25 21.15 -11.61
C PHE A 48 25.57 20.08 -10.78
N TYR A 49 24.23 20.02 -10.83
CA TYR A 49 23.42 18.98 -10.23
C TYR A 49 22.86 18.11 -11.37
N LEU A 50 23.34 16.88 -11.45
CA LEU A 50 23.05 15.97 -12.55
C LEU A 50 22.28 14.75 -12.03
N PRO A 51 21.22 14.32 -12.71
CA PRO A 51 20.55 13.06 -12.38
C PRO A 51 21.43 11.87 -12.73
N GLU A 52 21.11 10.70 -12.21
CA GLU A 52 21.89 9.47 -12.41
C GLU A 52 22.06 9.05 -13.87
N GLU A 53 21.12 9.45 -14.73
CA GLU A 53 21.11 9.11 -16.16
C GLU A 53 22.15 9.85 -16.97
N VAL A 54 22.66 10.96 -16.47
CA VAL A 54 23.68 11.76 -17.16
C VAL A 54 25.07 11.19 -16.91
N ASN A 55 25.80 10.90 -18.00
CA ASN A 55 27.17 10.44 -17.89
C ASN A 55 28.07 11.57 -17.38
N ILE A 56 28.51 11.47 -16.13
CA ILE A 56 29.37 12.49 -15.48
C ILE A 56 30.76 12.58 -16.10
N SER A 57 31.21 11.56 -16.85
CA SER A 57 32.50 11.57 -17.56
C SER A 57 32.41 12.26 -18.93
N ASP A 58 31.20 12.64 -19.37
CA ASP A 58 30.94 13.19 -20.72
C ASP A 58 29.83 14.24 -20.67
N VAL A 59 30.02 15.30 -19.85
CA VAL A 59 29.02 16.34 -19.60
C VAL A 59 29.11 17.45 -20.62
N GLU A 60 28.08 17.63 -21.42
CA GLU A 60 27.94 18.74 -22.37
C GLU A 60 27.44 20.01 -21.65
N ILE A 61 28.11 21.14 -21.89
CA ILE A 61 27.62 22.46 -21.46
C ILE A 61 26.56 22.92 -22.47
N ASP A 62 25.35 23.20 -21.97
CA ASP A 62 24.21 23.64 -22.78
C ASP A 62 24.30 25.13 -23.11
N SER A 63 24.57 25.95 -22.08
CA SER A 63 24.73 27.39 -22.24
C SER A 63 25.58 28.00 -21.11
N TYR A 64 26.21 29.14 -21.38
CA TYR A 64 26.83 29.93 -20.33
C TYR A 64 26.81 31.43 -20.69
N ARG A 65 26.84 32.26 -19.67
CA ARG A 65 26.98 33.71 -19.78
C ARG A 65 28.03 34.19 -18.78
N LEU A 66 28.92 35.05 -19.24
CA LEU A 66 29.97 35.67 -18.43
C LEU A 66 29.58 37.11 -18.04
N ALA A 67 30.19 37.61 -16.98
CA ALA A 67 30.10 39.04 -16.65
C ALA A 67 30.63 39.90 -17.81
N PRO A 68 30.25 41.19 -17.88
CA PRO A 68 30.72 42.12 -18.93
C PRO A 68 32.26 42.11 -19.04
N ASP A 69 32.76 42.17 -20.27
CA ASP A 69 34.19 42.20 -20.62
C ASP A 69 35.02 40.97 -20.19
N VAL A 70 34.39 39.96 -19.60
CA VAL A 70 35.04 38.67 -19.26
C VAL A 70 35.05 37.76 -20.47
N THR A 71 36.18 37.11 -20.71
CA THR A 71 36.34 36.10 -21.76
C THR A 71 36.77 34.77 -21.19
N LEU A 72 36.32 33.66 -21.82
CA LEU A 72 36.82 32.31 -21.54
C LEU A 72 38.14 32.12 -22.31
N VAL A 73 39.16 31.64 -21.62
CA VAL A 73 40.46 31.30 -22.25
C VAL A 73 40.42 29.84 -22.74
N GLY A 74 40.55 29.67 -24.05
CA GLY A 74 40.50 28.36 -24.69
C GLY A 74 39.08 27.91 -25.04
N ASP A 75 38.94 26.67 -25.46
CA ASP A 75 37.72 26.06 -25.96
C ASP A 75 37.17 24.95 -25.05
N THR A 76 37.56 24.95 -23.78
CA THR A 76 37.27 23.84 -22.82
C THR A 76 35.76 23.58 -22.67
N LEU A 77 34.91 24.59 -22.73
CA LEU A 77 33.45 24.44 -22.60
C LEU A 77 32.74 24.07 -23.91
N LEU A 78 33.45 24.01 -25.03
CA LEU A 78 32.90 23.63 -26.33
C LEU A 78 32.96 22.11 -26.58
N ARG A 79 33.52 21.37 -25.63
CA ARG A 79 33.64 19.91 -25.68
C ARG A 79 33.03 19.32 -24.41
N PRO A 80 32.57 18.08 -24.46
CA PRO A 80 32.13 17.39 -23.24
C PRO A 80 33.21 17.36 -22.17
N LEU A 81 32.81 17.53 -20.94
CA LEU A 81 33.68 17.60 -19.77
C LEU A 81 33.59 16.29 -18.97
N ASP A 82 34.72 15.70 -18.67
CA ASP A 82 34.80 14.69 -17.63
C ASP A 82 34.80 15.37 -16.26
N LEU A 83 33.66 15.33 -15.57
CA LEU A 83 33.44 15.91 -14.24
C LEU A 83 33.47 14.84 -13.13
N THR A 84 33.99 13.63 -13.38
CA THR A 84 34.32 12.65 -12.35
C THR A 84 35.29 13.21 -11.31
N THR A 85 36.11 14.16 -11.75
CA THR A 85 36.95 15.00 -10.91
C THR A 85 36.76 16.49 -11.27
N PRO A 86 36.94 17.43 -10.31
CA PRO A 86 36.78 18.84 -10.61
C PRO A 86 37.72 19.31 -11.74
N LYS A 87 37.19 20.07 -12.68
CA LYS A 87 37.95 20.63 -13.82
C LYS A 87 38.17 22.11 -13.66
N THR A 88 39.36 22.60 -14.06
CA THR A 88 39.70 24.01 -14.01
C THR A 88 39.49 24.64 -15.38
N VAL A 89 38.80 25.79 -15.40
CA VAL A 89 38.68 26.70 -16.57
C VAL A 89 39.24 28.08 -16.22
N THR A 90 39.70 28.77 -17.22
CA THR A 90 40.31 30.12 -17.01
C THR A 90 39.39 31.21 -17.57
N LEU A 91 38.97 32.13 -16.72
CA LEU A 91 38.30 33.35 -17.12
C LEU A 91 39.33 34.50 -17.13
N ARG A 92 39.29 35.35 -18.14
CA ARG A 92 40.20 36.48 -18.29
C ARG A 92 39.43 37.80 -18.23
N LEU A 93 39.87 38.67 -17.32
CA LEU A 93 39.56 40.09 -17.26
C LEU A 93 40.80 40.77 -16.72
N TYR A 94 41.54 41.47 -17.58
CA TYR A 94 42.87 42.07 -17.30
C TYR A 94 43.96 41.03 -16.92
N GLN A 95 43.62 40.01 -16.16
CA GLN A 95 44.47 38.88 -15.75
C GLN A 95 43.66 37.57 -15.76
N ASP A 96 44.34 36.45 -15.66
CA ASP A 96 43.75 35.11 -15.66
C ASP A 96 43.27 34.71 -14.27
N TRP A 97 42.06 34.17 -14.23
CA TRP A 97 41.40 33.73 -13.01
C TRP A 97 40.95 32.28 -13.18
N GLN A 98 41.38 31.43 -12.25
CA GLN A 98 41.00 30.00 -12.28
C GLN A 98 39.63 29.81 -11.63
N TRP A 99 38.76 29.11 -12.33
CA TRP A 99 37.46 28.66 -11.88
C TRP A 99 37.43 27.14 -11.87
N THR A 100 36.78 26.53 -10.88
CA THR A 100 36.62 25.08 -10.77
C THR A 100 35.19 24.69 -11.10
N LEU A 101 35.03 23.79 -12.04
CA LEU A 101 33.75 23.18 -12.40
C LEU A 101 33.69 21.78 -11.75
N SER A 102 32.59 21.47 -11.11
CA SER A 102 32.33 20.18 -10.48
C SER A 102 30.89 19.74 -10.74
N ALA A 103 30.62 18.46 -10.62
CA ALA A 103 29.27 17.91 -10.68
C ALA A 103 28.95 17.14 -9.39
N ARG A 104 27.67 17.09 -9.06
CA ARG A 104 27.10 16.25 -8.01
C ARG A 104 26.01 15.41 -8.61
N GLN A 105 26.05 14.12 -8.33
CA GLN A 105 25.01 13.14 -8.63
C GLN A 105 24.62 12.45 -7.32
N ASN A 106 23.33 12.35 -7.07
CA ASN A 106 22.81 11.53 -5.99
C ASN A 106 22.47 10.15 -6.55
N ILE A 107 23.40 9.20 -6.42
CA ILE A 107 23.23 7.82 -6.91
C ILE A 107 22.75 6.98 -5.74
N GLU A 108 21.49 6.55 -5.81
CA GLU A 108 20.95 5.60 -4.86
C GLU A 108 21.56 4.22 -5.11
N ARG A 109 22.18 3.64 -4.07
CA ARG A 109 22.74 2.29 -4.10
C ARG A 109 22.14 1.46 -3.00
N TYR A 110 21.84 0.22 -3.31
CA TYR A 110 21.31 -0.74 -2.35
C TYR A 110 21.70 -2.16 -2.71
N PHE A 111 21.76 -2.99 -1.69
CA PHE A 111 21.91 -4.43 -1.79
C PHE A 111 21.22 -5.07 -0.60
N SER A 112 20.47 -6.13 -0.83
CA SER A 112 19.84 -6.90 0.25
C SER A 112 19.68 -8.37 -0.15
N VAL A 113 19.78 -9.23 0.85
CA VAL A 113 19.58 -10.68 0.74
C VAL A 113 18.49 -11.13 1.70
N GLU A 114 17.92 -12.30 1.44
CA GLU A 114 16.98 -12.95 2.35
C GLU A 114 17.63 -13.21 3.71
N GLY A 115 16.88 -12.93 4.80
CA GLY A 115 17.39 -13.13 6.16
C GLY A 115 18.54 -12.20 6.56
N GLN A 116 18.75 -11.08 5.85
CA GLN A 116 19.81 -10.12 6.19
C GLN A 116 19.61 -9.52 7.57
N ILE A 117 20.70 -9.43 8.33
CA ILE A 117 20.76 -8.81 9.66
C ILE A 117 21.51 -7.49 9.55
N GLY A 118 20.90 -6.40 10.02
CA GLY A 118 21.46 -5.06 9.94
C GLY A 118 21.46 -4.46 8.53
N GLN A 119 22.19 -3.35 8.38
CA GLN A 119 22.28 -2.64 7.10
C GLN A 119 23.47 -3.14 6.28
N THR A 120 23.31 -3.12 4.97
CA THR A 120 24.41 -3.36 4.04
C THR A 120 25.40 -2.19 4.06
N ASN A 121 26.68 -2.49 4.14
CA ASN A 121 27.73 -1.51 3.92
C ASN A 121 28.17 -1.56 2.45
N ILE A 122 28.00 -0.45 1.73
CA ILE A 122 28.44 -0.28 0.34
C ILE A 122 29.58 0.72 0.33
N ASP A 123 30.80 0.24 0.14
CA ASP A 123 32.01 1.06 0.00
C ASP A 123 32.28 1.30 -1.48
N VAL A 124 31.85 2.47 -1.97
CA VAL A 124 31.98 2.84 -3.40
C VAL A 124 33.44 2.99 -3.82
N PRO A 125 34.34 3.66 -3.06
CA PRO A 125 35.77 3.71 -3.38
C PRO A 125 36.45 2.36 -3.45
N ALA A 126 36.08 1.42 -2.58
CA ALA A 126 36.65 0.07 -2.57
C ALA A 126 35.95 -0.89 -3.54
N HIS A 127 34.85 -0.49 -4.16
CA HIS A 127 33.96 -1.35 -4.97
C HIS A 127 33.58 -2.62 -4.19
N SER A 128 33.13 -2.47 -2.96
CA SER A 128 32.79 -3.61 -2.11
C SER A 128 31.43 -3.44 -1.41
N VAL A 129 30.79 -4.58 -1.21
CA VAL A 129 29.52 -4.71 -0.48
C VAL A 129 29.73 -5.72 0.62
N THR A 130 29.30 -5.38 1.83
CA THR A 130 29.29 -6.31 2.97
C THR A 130 27.92 -6.30 3.61
N ALA A 131 27.31 -7.48 3.75
CA ALA A 131 26.09 -7.71 4.50
C ALA A 131 26.24 -8.92 5.41
N TYR A 132 25.32 -9.10 6.35
CA TYR A 132 25.35 -10.18 7.32
C TYR A 132 24.02 -10.91 7.34
N VAL A 133 24.08 -12.22 7.58
CA VAL A 133 22.90 -13.08 7.80
C VAL A 133 23.11 -13.91 9.08
N SER A 134 22.08 -14.64 9.51
CA SER A 134 22.21 -15.59 10.63
C SER A 134 23.26 -16.65 10.33
N GLU A 135 23.98 -17.12 11.35
CA GLU A 135 24.90 -18.25 11.24
C GLU A 135 24.24 -19.54 10.75
N ASN A 136 22.90 -19.65 10.88
CA ASN A 136 22.10 -20.76 10.40
C ASN A 136 21.62 -20.59 8.95
N ALA A 137 21.94 -19.49 8.28
CA ALA A 137 21.54 -19.26 6.89
C ALA A 137 22.34 -20.14 5.93
N ASP A 138 21.69 -20.64 4.89
CA ASP A 138 22.38 -21.38 3.83
C ASP A 138 23.07 -20.41 2.86
N LEU A 139 24.35 -20.10 3.14
CA LEU A 139 25.16 -19.25 2.27
C LEU A 139 25.35 -19.82 0.86
N GLY A 140 25.17 -21.14 0.67
CA GLY A 140 25.27 -21.77 -0.66
C GLY A 140 24.05 -21.52 -1.55
N HIS A 141 22.94 -21.06 -0.96
CA HIS A 141 21.68 -20.83 -1.68
C HIS A 141 20.89 -19.67 -1.06
N LEU A 142 21.38 -18.43 -1.24
CA LEU A 142 20.82 -17.23 -0.63
C LEU A 142 20.16 -16.34 -1.70
N LEU A 143 18.89 -15.99 -1.51
CA LEU A 143 18.16 -15.11 -2.43
C LEU A 143 18.66 -13.66 -2.30
N VAL A 144 19.05 -13.05 -3.41
CA VAL A 144 19.33 -11.61 -3.48
C VAL A 144 18.02 -10.87 -3.76
N ASN A 145 17.47 -10.22 -2.76
CA ASN A 145 16.19 -9.51 -2.88
C ASN A 145 16.30 -8.28 -3.79
N ALA A 146 17.40 -7.53 -3.69
CA ALA A 146 17.63 -6.33 -4.50
C ALA A 146 19.12 -6.02 -4.60
N CYS A 147 19.54 -5.50 -5.76
CA CYS A 147 20.91 -5.06 -6.01
C CYS A 147 20.95 -3.91 -7.00
N LYS A 148 21.53 -2.77 -6.61
CA LYS A 148 21.87 -1.65 -7.48
C LYS A 148 23.14 -1.00 -6.95
N LEU A 149 24.26 -1.16 -7.66
CA LEU A 149 25.58 -0.67 -7.22
C LEU A 149 26.08 0.54 -8.01
N GLY A 150 25.46 0.85 -9.16
CA GLY A 150 25.82 1.98 -10.01
C GLY A 150 24.64 2.91 -10.30
N PRO A 151 24.91 4.00 -11.07
CA PRO A 151 23.88 4.88 -11.57
C PRO A 151 22.90 4.13 -12.48
N LYS A 152 21.74 4.73 -12.71
CA LYS A 152 20.73 4.17 -13.61
C LYS A 152 21.29 3.94 -15.01
N GLY A 153 21.05 2.75 -15.55
CA GLY A 153 21.61 2.32 -16.83
C GLY A 153 22.96 1.60 -16.75
N SER A 154 23.51 1.43 -15.55
CA SER A 154 24.65 0.51 -15.35
C SER A 154 24.21 -0.93 -15.60
N VAL A 155 25.12 -1.74 -16.15
CA VAL A 155 24.88 -3.16 -16.46
C VAL A 155 25.76 -4.02 -15.56
N MET A 156 25.15 -4.90 -14.80
CA MET A 156 25.82 -5.88 -13.94
C MET A 156 25.93 -7.23 -14.64
N SER A 157 27.04 -7.92 -14.47
CA SER A 157 27.27 -9.27 -15.01
C SER A 157 28.06 -10.12 -13.97
N PRO A 158 27.51 -11.25 -13.52
CA PRO A 158 26.13 -11.68 -13.75
C PRO A 158 25.10 -10.75 -13.06
N GLU A 159 23.88 -10.68 -13.60
CA GLU A 159 22.75 -10.08 -12.89
C GLU A 159 22.36 -11.03 -11.75
N ILE A 160 22.22 -10.47 -10.54
CA ILE A 160 21.99 -11.28 -9.33
C ILE A 160 20.69 -10.90 -8.59
N ALA A 161 20.07 -9.78 -8.91
CA ALA A 161 18.83 -9.37 -8.25
C ALA A 161 17.67 -10.32 -8.61
N GLY A 162 17.01 -10.86 -7.60
CA GLY A 162 15.95 -11.87 -7.75
C GLY A 162 16.46 -13.30 -7.93
N GLU A 163 17.77 -13.54 -7.88
CA GLU A 163 18.38 -14.86 -8.09
C GLU A 163 18.91 -15.45 -6.78
N TYR A 164 18.96 -16.78 -6.71
CA TYR A 164 19.67 -17.51 -5.65
C TYR A 164 21.16 -17.61 -6.00
N VAL A 165 21.99 -17.20 -5.05
CA VAL A 165 23.43 -17.05 -5.26
C VAL A 165 24.21 -17.77 -4.15
N ASP A 166 25.36 -18.37 -4.51
CA ASP A 166 26.32 -18.96 -3.57
C ASP A 166 27.28 -17.88 -3.04
N PHE A 167 27.15 -17.55 -1.76
CA PHE A 167 28.01 -16.63 -1.01
C PHE A 167 28.93 -17.33 0.00
N THR A 168 29.16 -18.65 -0.14
CA THR A 168 30.16 -19.36 0.68
C THR A 168 31.56 -18.78 0.51
N LYS A 169 31.77 -17.99 -0.56
CA LYS A 169 32.95 -17.17 -0.83
C LYS A 169 32.51 -15.80 -1.31
N PRO A 170 33.38 -14.75 -1.18
CA PRO A 170 33.10 -13.47 -1.79
C PRO A 170 32.77 -13.60 -3.29
N LEU A 171 31.67 -13.00 -3.70
CA LEU A 171 31.22 -12.98 -5.09
C LEU A 171 31.82 -11.77 -5.82
N GLU A 172 32.50 -12.01 -6.94
CA GLU A 172 32.92 -10.93 -7.83
C GLU A 172 31.86 -10.72 -8.91
N VAL A 173 31.46 -9.46 -9.14
CA VAL A 173 30.57 -9.05 -10.22
C VAL A 173 31.20 -7.92 -11.01
N ASP A 174 31.00 -7.95 -12.31
CA ASP A 174 31.42 -6.89 -13.22
C ASP A 174 30.28 -5.87 -13.37
N LEU A 175 30.56 -4.60 -13.09
CA LEU A 175 29.61 -3.50 -13.24
C LEU A 175 30.11 -2.54 -14.33
N THR A 176 29.39 -2.43 -15.42
CA THR A 176 29.69 -1.44 -16.46
C THR A 176 28.95 -0.15 -16.18
N VAL A 177 29.70 0.93 -15.91
CA VAL A 177 29.20 2.28 -15.60
C VAL A 177 29.68 3.21 -16.71
N TYR A 178 28.77 3.80 -17.46
CA TYR A 178 29.08 4.71 -18.60
C TYR A 178 30.10 4.15 -19.60
N GLY A 179 30.10 2.81 -19.78
CA GLY A 179 31.03 2.12 -20.66
C GLY A 179 32.36 1.68 -20.02
N GLU A 180 32.61 2.09 -18.80
CA GLU A 180 33.80 1.68 -18.02
C GLU A 180 33.46 0.50 -17.12
N LEU A 181 34.34 -0.51 -17.13
CA LEU A 181 34.18 -1.73 -16.34
C LEU A 181 34.74 -1.54 -14.94
N GLN A 182 33.91 -1.79 -13.92
CA GLN A 182 34.27 -1.83 -12.50
C GLN A 182 34.08 -3.25 -11.96
N LYS A 183 35.05 -3.75 -11.20
CA LYS A 183 34.92 -5.03 -10.49
C LYS A 183 34.47 -4.76 -9.06
N TRP A 184 33.34 -5.34 -8.69
CA TRP A 184 32.76 -5.25 -7.35
C TRP A 184 32.88 -6.60 -6.64
N THR A 185 33.15 -6.56 -5.34
CA THR A 185 33.20 -7.75 -4.48
C THR A 185 32.08 -7.69 -3.47
N ILE A 186 31.22 -8.71 -3.42
CA ILE A 186 30.12 -8.85 -2.47
C ILE A 186 30.47 -9.94 -1.47
N THR A 187 30.46 -9.61 -0.18
CA THR A 187 30.77 -10.53 0.91
C THR A 187 29.58 -10.62 1.86
N ILE A 188 29.11 -11.83 2.13
CA ILE A 188 28.11 -12.10 3.15
C ILE A 188 28.80 -12.76 4.34
N GLY A 189 28.78 -12.07 5.48
CA GLY A 189 29.24 -12.62 6.75
C GLY A 189 28.10 -13.27 7.52
N THR A 190 28.43 -14.10 8.52
CA THR A 190 27.44 -14.66 9.45
C THR A 190 27.63 -14.10 10.84
N ILE A 191 26.53 -13.81 11.52
CA ILE A 191 26.51 -13.39 12.92
C ILE A 191 25.42 -14.15 13.67
N GLU A 192 25.59 -14.32 14.98
CA GLU A 192 24.53 -14.81 15.84
C GLU A 192 23.43 -13.74 15.93
N ALA A 193 22.25 -14.07 15.39
CA ALA A 193 21.11 -13.15 15.41
C ALA A 193 20.41 -13.24 16.75
N LYS A 194 20.53 -12.22 17.59
CA LYS A 194 19.80 -12.11 18.85
C LYS A 194 18.37 -11.62 18.67
N VAL A 195 18.10 -10.94 17.56
CA VAL A 195 16.79 -10.48 17.13
C VAL A 195 16.76 -10.39 15.60
N SER A 196 15.67 -10.77 14.98
CA SER A 196 15.45 -10.64 13.53
C SER A 196 14.09 -10.05 13.24
N THR A 197 13.99 -9.32 12.12
CA THR A 197 12.73 -8.93 11.50
C THR A 197 12.60 -9.77 10.23
N GLU A 198 11.62 -10.66 10.14
CA GLU A 198 11.56 -11.63 9.05
C GLU A 198 10.65 -11.16 7.91
N ARG A 199 9.45 -10.67 8.26
CA ARG A 199 8.40 -10.38 7.30
C ARG A 199 7.50 -9.25 7.79
N VAL A 200 6.95 -8.49 6.85
CA VAL A 200 5.88 -7.52 7.11
C VAL A 200 4.72 -7.75 6.15
N ASP A 201 3.56 -8.07 6.70
CA ASP A 201 2.32 -8.19 5.93
C ASP A 201 1.56 -6.85 6.01
N ALA A 202 1.71 -6.03 4.99
CA ALA A 202 1.10 -4.71 4.94
C ALA A 202 -0.35 -4.76 4.44
N TRP A 203 -1.26 -4.13 5.19
CA TRP A 203 -2.65 -3.90 4.82
C TRP A 203 -2.88 -2.40 4.52
N THR A 204 -4.09 -1.90 4.68
CA THR A 204 -4.40 -0.48 4.40
C THR A 204 -3.95 0.44 5.55
N ASN A 205 -4.43 0.22 6.76
CA ASN A 205 -4.07 1.02 7.94
C ASN A 205 -3.36 0.18 9.01
N VAL A 206 -3.06 -1.08 8.71
CA VAL A 206 -2.44 -2.04 9.62
C VAL A 206 -1.28 -2.74 8.92
N ALA A 207 -0.21 -3.06 9.66
CA ALA A 207 0.83 -3.96 9.19
C ALA A 207 1.21 -4.96 10.31
N TRP A 208 1.45 -6.20 9.93
CA TRP A 208 1.87 -7.27 10.81
C TRP A 208 3.35 -7.51 10.62
N VAL A 209 4.16 -7.22 11.64
CA VAL A 209 5.62 -7.40 11.64
C VAL A 209 5.96 -8.66 12.38
N TYR A 210 6.62 -9.60 11.72
CA TYR A 210 7.02 -10.89 12.28
C TYR A 210 8.52 -10.97 12.43
N GLY A 211 8.99 -11.70 13.45
CA GLY A 211 10.41 -11.93 13.66
C GLY A 211 10.69 -12.90 14.79
N GLN A 212 11.98 -13.04 15.08
CA GLN A 212 12.49 -13.90 16.15
C GLN A 212 13.35 -13.08 17.11
N VAL A 213 13.39 -13.54 18.35
CA VAL A 213 14.26 -13.01 19.41
C VAL A 213 14.82 -14.16 20.23
N GLU A 214 16.07 -14.06 20.66
CA GLU A 214 16.69 -15.04 21.55
C GLU A 214 15.85 -15.22 22.83
N ALA A 215 15.65 -16.48 23.22
CA ALA A 215 14.78 -16.81 24.34
C ALA A 215 15.19 -16.08 25.63
N GLY A 216 14.23 -15.41 26.28
CA GLY A 216 14.44 -14.65 27.51
C GLY A 216 14.88 -13.20 27.32
N ARG A 217 15.04 -12.73 26.08
CA ARG A 217 15.29 -11.31 25.78
C ARG A 217 13.99 -10.56 25.53
N GLU A 218 13.98 -9.31 25.92
CA GLU A 218 12.89 -8.38 25.56
C GLU A 218 13.05 -7.95 24.11
N VAL A 219 11.93 -7.78 23.42
CA VAL A 219 11.87 -7.28 22.05
C VAL A 219 10.86 -6.16 21.94
N SER A 220 11.13 -5.19 21.09
CA SER A 220 10.17 -4.19 20.65
C SER A 220 10.27 -4.00 19.12
N VAL A 221 9.25 -3.38 18.52
CA VAL A 221 9.23 -3.10 17.10
C VAL A 221 9.26 -1.59 16.89
N GLN A 222 10.09 -1.14 15.97
CA GLN A 222 10.14 0.24 15.53
C GLN A 222 9.66 0.34 14.08
N TYR A 223 9.02 1.45 13.75
CA TYR A 223 8.60 1.76 12.39
C TYR A 223 8.72 3.26 12.11
N ARG A 224 8.77 3.63 10.85
CA ARG A 224 8.76 5.02 10.38
C ARG A 224 8.22 5.11 8.95
N ILE A 225 7.82 6.30 8.52
CA ILE A 225 7.60 6.58 7.09
C ILE A 225 8.97 6.52 6.40
N ASN A 226 9.02 5.89 5.23
CA ASN A 226 10.27 5.78 4.48
C ASN A 226 10.81 7.18 4.13
N GLY A 227 12.07 7.42 4.49
CA GLY A 227 12.74 8.71 4.33
C GLY A 227 12.70 9.63 5.56
N ASP A 228 11.92 9.30 6.59
CA ASP A 228 11.96 10.03 7.86
C ASP A 228 13.17 9.61 8.70
N ASP A 229 13.74 10.54 9.45
CA ASP A 229 14.90 10.27 10.32
C ASP A 229 14.49 9.59 11.65
N GLU A 230 13.27 9.86 12.13
CA GLU A 230 12.79 9.44 13.45
C GLU A 230 12.07 8.09 13.43
N TRP A 231 12.52 7.16 14.27
CA TRP A 231 11.86 5.87 14.49
C TRP A 231 10.83 5.97 15.61
N ILE A 232 9.63 5.48 15.36
CA ILE A 232 8.54 5.37 16.33
C ILE A 232 8.55 3.96 16.90
N THR A 233 8.63 3.82 18.23
CA THR A 233 8.48 2.51 18.88
C THR A 233 7.00 2.15 18.99
N ALA A 234 6.63 0.97 18.48
CA ALA A 234 5.27 0.45 18.61
C ALA A 234 4.92 0.20 20.09
N PRO A 235 3.69 0.51 20.52
CA PRO A 235 3.25 0.19 21.88
C PRO A 235 3.35 -1.30 22.21
N ASP A 236 3.73 -1.65 23.43
CA ASP A 236 3.84 -3.05 23.89
C ASP A 236 2.53 -3.83 23.73
N ALA A 237 1.38 -3.15 23.84
CA ALA A 237 0.06 -3.76 23.64
C ALA A 237 -0.17 -4.28 22.21
N TRP A 238 0.66 -3.88 21.25
CA TRP A 238 0.61 -4.34 19.85
C TRP A 238 1.52 -5.53 19.59
N LEU A 239 2.35 -5.91 20.57
CA LEU A 239 3.35 -6.96 20.49
C LEU A 239 2.85 -8.24 21.16
N THR A 240 3.05 -9.37 20.50
CA THR A 240 2.87 -10.71 21.06
C THR A 240 4.17 -11.49 20.89
N VAL A 241 4.67 -12.08 21.97
CA VAL A 241 5.87 -12.92 21.96
C VAL A 241 5.51 -14.32 22.44
N ASP A 242 5.92 -15.34 21.69
CA ASP A 242 5.73 -16.74 22.02
C ASP A 242 6.99 -17.55 21.70
N GLY A 243 7.64 -18.09 22.73
CA GLY A 243 8.74 -19.04 22.62
C GLY A 243 9.97 -18.60 21.80
N GLY A 244 10.19 -17.28 21.64
CA GLY A 244 11.30 -16.75 20.84
C GLY A 244 10.86 -16.25 19.45
N THR A 245 9.61 -16.47 19.06
CA THR A 245 8.99 -15.77 17.93
C THR A 245 8.15 -14.61 18.43
N PHE A 246 7.97 -13.60 17.61
CA PHE A 246 7.07 -12.51 17.92
C PHE A 246 6.33 -12.03 16.67
N TYR A 247 5.18 -11.37 16.90
CA TYR A 247 4.60 -10.48 15.92
C TYR A 247 4.14 -9.18 16.59
N SER A 248 4.19 -8.08 15.84
CA SER A 248 3.62 -6.80 16.25
C SER A 248 2.62 -6.34 15.22
N ARG A 249 1.46 -5.88 15.68
CA ARG A 249 0.40 -5.31 14.86
C ARG A 249 0.50 -3.79 14.89
N LEU A 250 1.15 -3.20 13.88
CA LEU A 250 1.20 -1.75 13.71
C LEU A 250 -0.18 -1.25 13.27
N LEU A 251 -0.74 -0.29 13.99
CA LEU A 251 -2.07 0.27 13.76
C LEU A 251 -1.98 1.74 13.31
N HIS A 252 -3.09 2.28 12.82
CA HIS A 252 -3.26 3.69 12.45
C HIS A 252 -2.27 4.17 11.40
N LEU A 253 -1.79 3.28 10.53
CA LEU A 253 -0.92 3.63 9.41
C LEU A 253 -1.70 4.42 8.35
N GLN A 254 -1.00 5.27 7.62
CA GLN A 254 -1.59 6.01 6.50
C GLN A 254 -1.70 5.08 5.27
N PRO A 255 -2.82 5.14 4.51
CA PRO A 255 -2.96 4.35 3.29
C PRO A 255 -2.03 4.86 2.18
N ASN A 256 -1.65 3.96 1.24
CA ASN A 256 -0.75 4.23 0.11
C ASN A 256 0.59 4.87 0.52
N THR A 257 1.12 4.49 1.68
CA THR A 257 2.32 5.12 2.25
C THR A 257 3.42 4.08 2.43
N ALA A 258 4.63 4.43 2.02
CA ALA A 258 5.81 3.61 2.21
C ALA A 258 6.35 3.76 3.64
N TYR A 259 6.62 2.65 4.28
CA TYR A 259 7.14 2.54 5.64
C TYR A 259 8.36 1.63 5.70
N GLU A 260 9.10 1.74 6.78
CA GLU A 260 10.11 0.80 7.21
C GLU A 260 9.77 0.30 8.62
N ALA A 261 10.06 -0.97 8.90
CA ALA A 261 9.95 -1.55 10.24
C ALA A 261 11.16 -2.40 10.59
N ARG A 262 11.49 -2.46 11.87
CA ARG A 262 12.55 -3.31 12.42
C ARG A 262 12.25 -3.73 13.85
N ALA A 263 12.76 -4.87 14.26
CA ALA A 263 12.78 -5.30 15.64
C ALA A 263 14.02 -4.77 16.37
N ILE A 264 13.90 -4.59 17.67
CA ILE A 264 14.98 -4.18 18.57
C ILE A 264 14.99 -5.10 19.80
N SER A 265 16.17 -5.49 20.26
CA SER A 265 16.38 -6.18 21.53
C SER A 265 17.66 -5.66 22.22
N GLY A 266 17.48 -4.73 23.18
CA GLY A 266 18.60 -4.00 23.78
C GLY A 266 19.30 -3.10 22.75
N GLU A 267 20.57 -3.37 22.47
CA GLU A 267 21.36 -2.66 21.45
C GLU A 267 21.38 -3.40 20.09
N ASP A 268 20.77 -4.58 20.01
CA ASP A 268 20.74 -5.39 18.80
C ASP A 268 19.49 -5.01 17.95
N TYR A 269 19.68 -4.93 16.64
CA TYR A 269 18.62 -4.59 15.66
C TYR A 269 18.43 -5.74 14.69
N GLY A 270 17.18 -6.09 14.44
CA GLY A 270 16.81 -6.90 13.29
C GLY A 270 16.98 -6.12 11.98
N GLN A 271 16.87 -6.81 10.86
CA GLN A 271 16.90 -6.16 9.56
C GLN A 271 15.77 -5.14 9.44
N THR A 272 16.01 -4.07 8.68
CA THR A 272 14.96 -3.12 8.30
C THR A 272 14.21 -3.66 7.08
N VAL A 273 12.90 -3.82 7.22
CA VAL A 273 12.01 -4.28 6.15
C VAL A 273 11.18 -3.10 5.67
N SER A 274 11.27 -2.80 4.37
CA SER A 274 10.44 -1.77 3.72
C SER A 274 9.13 -2.39 3.25
N PHE A 275 8.02 -1.65 3.41
CA PHE A 275 6.71 -2.07 2.95
C PHE A 275 5.85 -0.87 2.55
N THR A 276 4.79 -1.11 1.78
CA THR A 276 3.85 -0.05 1.39
C THR A 276 2.44 -0.49 1.75
N THR A 277 1.71 0.38 2.44
CA THR A 277 0.30 0.14 2.79
C THR A 277 -0.60 0.23 1.57
N GLY A 278 -1.70 -0.52 1.59
CA GLY A 278 -2.71 -0.51 0.53
C GLY A 278 -3.55 0.77 0.51
N GLY A 279 -4.31 0.96 -0.57
CA GLY A 279 -5.31 2.02 -0.67
C GLY A 279 -6.60 1.72 0.08
N VAL A 280 -7.52 2.69 0.10
CA VAL A 280 -8.87 2.54 0.63
C VAL A 280 -9.86 2.34 -0.51
N ARG A 281 -10.77 1.38 -0.39
CA ARG A 281 -11.90 1.18 -1.31
C ARG A 281 -13.14 0.81 -0.49
N GLN A 282 -14.23 1.55 -0.66
CA GLN A 282 -15.51 1.29 -0.02
C GLN A 282 -16.44 0.46 -0.92
N LEU A 283 -17.52 -0.03 -0.33
CA LEU A 283 -18.57 -0.77 -1.02
C LEU A 283 -19.36 0.21 -1.94
N PRO A 284 -19.43 -0.03 -3.26
CA PRO A 284 -20.25 0.78 -4.13
C PRO A 284 -21.74 0.75 -3.69
N ASN A 285 -22.39 1.91 -3.63
CA ASN A 285 -23.78 2.03 -3.15
C ASN A 285 -24.01 1.37 -1.79
N GLY A 286 -23.04 1.52 -0.86
CA GLY A 286 -23.17 1.03 0.50
C GLY A 286 -24.20 1.80 1.34
N ASP A 287 -24.53 3.02 0.92
CA ASP A 287 -25.60 3.88 1.40
C ASP A 287 -26.98 3.50 0.85
N PHE A 288 -27.07 2.56 -0.07
CA PHE A 288 -28.29 2.11 -0.74
C PHE A 288 -29.20 3.21 -1.31
N ASP A 289 -28.66 4.35 -1.66
CA ASP A 289 -29.41 5.48 -2.23
C ASP A 289 -29.83 5.23 -3.69
N ASN A 290 -29.12 4.38 -4.41
CA ASN A 290 -29.34 4.14 -5.82
C ASN A 290 -30.11 2.85 -6.09
N TRP A 291 -31.31 3.00 -6.63
CA TRP A 291 -32.17 1.91 -7.06
C TRP A 291 -32.87 2.22 -8.39
N TRP A 292 -33.17 1.19 -9.17
CA TRP A 292 -34.03 1.33 -10.34
C TRP A 292 -34.92 0.10 -10.51
N LEU A 293 -36.08 0.30 -11.16
CA LEU A 293 -37.09 -0.71 -11.34
C LEU A 293 -37.13 -1.19 -12.80
N ASP A 294 -36.88 -2.48 -13.00
CA ASP A 294 -37.07 -3.16 -14.29
C ASP A 294 -38.31 -4.06 -14.21
N GLY A 295 -39.40 -3.59 -14.78
CA GLY A 295 -40.69 -4.26 -14.69
C GLY A 295 -41.17 -4.41 -13.24
N LYS A 296 -40.92 -5.55 -12.61
CA LYS A 296 -41.21 -5.84 -11.19
C LYS A 296 -39.97 -6.02 -10.31
N VAL A 297 -38.80 -5.97 -10.95
CA VAL A 297 -37.54 -6.27 -10.30
C VAL A 297 -36.87 -4.97 -9.86
N TRP A 298 -36.81 -4.71 -8.57
CA TRP A 298 -35.98 -3.67 -8.00
C TRP A 298 -34.50 -4.09 -7.99
N ASN A 299 -33.64 -3.21 -8.48
CA ASN A 299 -32.20 -3.41 -8.60
C ASN A 299 -31.45 -2.42 -7.73
N PRO A 300 -30.56 -2.85 -6.81
CA PRO A 300 -29.87 -2.01 -5.83
C PRO A 300 -28.59 -1.37 -6.39
N TRP A 301 -28.67 -0.68 -7.51
CA TRP A 301 -27.60 0.13 -8.12
C TRP A 301 -28.19 1.19 -9.04
N ALA A 302 -27.43 2.22 -9.41
CA ALA A 302 -27.86 3.20 -10.42
C ALA A 302 -28.01 2.54 -11.78
N GLN A 303 -29.09 2.84 -12.53
CA GLN A 303 -29.41 2.20 -13.81
C GLN A 303 -28.23 2.24 -14.81
N ASP A 304 -27.46 3.34 -14.81
CA ASP A 304 -26.30 3.55 -15.67
C ASP A 304 -24.97 3.24 -14.95
N GLY A 305 -25.05 2.73 -13.69
CA GLY A 305 -23.91 2.52 -12.82
C GLY A 305 -23.35 1.10 -12.84
N GLN A 306 -22.25 0.94 -12.14
CA GLN A 306 -21.65 -0.36 -11.94
C GLN A 306 -22.51 -1.21 -11.00
N LYS A 307 -22.87 -2.39 -11.44
CA LYS A 307 -23.55 -3.38 -10.61
C LYS A 307 -22.56 -3.99 -9.61
N PHE A 308 -22.79 -3.75 -8.33
CA PHE A 308 -22.04 -4.40 -7.24
C PHE A 308 -22.94 -5.39 -6.48
N TRP A 309 -24.15 -4.95 -6.12
CA TRP A 309 -25.13 -5.72 -5.39
C TRP A 309 -26.10 -6.46 -6.33
N ASP A 310 -26.69 -7.54 -5.85
CA ASP A 310 -27.89 -8.18 -6.41
C ASP A 310 -28.75 -8.71 -5.28
N THR A 311 -29.94 -9.20 -5.62
CA THR A 311 -30.95 -9.66 -4.66
C THR A 311 -31.64 -10.93 -5.18
N GLY A 312 -32.46 -11.56 -4.34
CA GLY A 312 -33.37 -12.65 -4.74
C GLY A 312 -34.59 -12.20 -5.57
N ASN A 313 -34.72 -10.90 -5.90
CA ASN A 313 -35.90 -10.32 -6.55
C ASN A 313 -36.28 -11.01 -7.86
N LYS A 314 -35.32 -11.40 -8.70
CA LYS A 314 -35.59 -12.13 -9.97
C LYS A 314 -36.30 -13.45 -9.72
N GLY A 315 -35.99 -14.15 -8.63
CA GLY A 315 -36.71 -15.35 -8.21
C GLY A 315 -38.08 -15.02 -7.64
N ALA A 316 -38.18 -14.04 -6.74
CA ALA A 316 -39.43 -13.65 -6.09
C ALA A 316 -40.45 -13.11 -7.06
N THR A 317 -40.06 -12.35 -8.07
CA THR A 317 -40.97 -11.75 -9.08
C THR A 317 -41.51 -12.72 -10.10
N THR A 318 -41.04 -13.96 -10.13
CA THR A 318 -41.57 -15.02 -10.98
C THR A 318 -43.06 -15.29 -10.68
N LEU A 319 -43.44 -15.29 -9.39
CA LEU A 319 -44.80 -15.54 -8.93
C LEU A 319 -45.34 -14.45 -7.97
N GLY A 320 -44.54 -13.42 -7.69
CA GLY A 320 -44.86 -12.37 -6.73
C GLY A 320 -44.30 -11.00 -7.11
N GLN A 321 -43.89 -10.24 -6.12
CA GLN A 321 -43.27 -8.92 -6.23
C GLN A 321 -41.83 -9.00 -5.65
N SER A 322 -41.03 -8.00 -5.96
CA SER A 322 -39.72 -7.81 -5.27
C SER A 322 -39.93 -7.77 -3.77
N ASN A 323 -39.05 -8.47 -3.06
CA ASN A 323 -39.03 -8.54 -1.61
C ASN A 323 -37.78 -7.95 -0.98
N SER A 324 -36.93 -7.36 -1.81
CA SER A 324 -35.80 -6.50 -1.45
C SER A 324 -35.98 -5.20 -2.26
N VAL A 325 -36.31 -4.10 -1.58
CA VAL A 325 -36.77 -2.86 -2.21
C VAL A 325 -36.19 -1.63 -1.49
N PRO A 326 -36.12 -0.45 -2.15
CA PRO A 326 -35.76 0.79 -1.47
C PRO A 326 -36.87 1.22 -0.50
N THR A 327 -36.47 1.89 0.57
CA THR A 327 -37.38 2.59 1.49
C THR A 327 -36.81 3.97 1.84
N THR A 328 -37.72 4.92 2.12
CA THR A 328 -37.34 6.26 2.63
C THR A 328 -37.26 6.30 4.15
N ASP A 329 -37.51 5.18 4.82
CA ASP A 329 -37.27 5.01 6.25
C ASP A 329 -35.78 4.69 6.43
N THR A 330 -34.98 5.69 6.81
CA THR A 330 -33.51 5.67 6.89
C THR A 330 -33.05 6.14 8.27
N PRO A 331 -31.86 5.79 8.73
CA PRO A 331 -31.33 6.26 10.02
C PRO A 331 -31.10 7.78 10.08
N THR A 332 -30.87 8.42 8.92
CA THR A 332 -30.63 9.87 8.82
C THR A 332 -31.85 10.70 8.49
N GLY A 333 -32.94 10.05 8.06
CA GLY A 333 -34.16 10.70 7.54
C GLY A 333 -34.04 11.25 6.13
N THR A 334 -32.95 10.92 5.42
CA THR A 334 -32.71 11.33 4.02
C THR A 334 -32.22 10.13 3.19
N GLY A 335 -32.40 10.19 1.86
CA GLY A 335 -31.97 9.12 0.96
C GLY A 335 -32.87 7.89 1.01
N HIS A 336 -32.28 6.72 0.76
CA HIS A 336 -32.95 5.43 0.80
C HIS A 336 -32.11 4.42 1.59
N ALA A 337 -32.80 3.46 2.20
CA ALA A 337 -32.23 2.27 2.79
C ALA A 337 -32.72 1.02 2.03
N ALA A 338 -32.06 -0.11 2.20
CA ALA A 338 -32.52 -1.40 1.72
C ALA A 338 -33.52 -2.01 2.70
N MET A 339 -34.76 -2.29 2.26
CA MET A 339 -35.77 -3.06 2.99
C MET A 339 -35.84 -4.48 2.42
N LEU A 340 -35.46 -5.45 3.22
CA LEU A 340 -35.37 -6.88 2.87
C LEU A 340 -36.46 -7.62 3.63
N GLU A 341 -37.52 -8.10 2.94
CA GLU A 341 -38.65 -8.76 3.58
C GLU A 341 -38.73 -10.23 3.19
N THR A 342 -38.81 -11.10 4.16
CA THR A 342 -39.06 -12.53 3.94
C THR A 342 -40.53 -12.75 3.67
N ARG A 343 -40.87 -13.30 2.48
CA ARG A 343 -42.23 -13.52 2.02
C ARG A 343 -42.46 -14.91 1.47
N PHE A 344 -43.68 -15.41 1.63
CA PHE A 344 -44.12 -16.58 0.88
C PHE A 344 -44.41 -16.18 -0.58
N VAL A 345 -43.75 -16.83 -1.53
CA VAL A 345 -43.92 -16.61 -2.97
C VAL A 345 -44.57 -17.85 -3.58
N GLY A 346 -45.80 -17.70 -4.08
CA GLY A 346 -46.55 -18.81 -4.64
C GLY A 346 -48.01 -18.49 -4.93
N ILE A 347 -48.74 -19.44 -5.52
CA ILE A 347 -50.16 -19.35 -5.87
C ILE A 347 -50.89 -20.55 -5.30
N GLY A 348 -52.02 -20.31 -4.63
CA GLY A 348 -52.92 -21.37 -4.16
C GLY A 348 -52.30 -22.36 -3.18
N GLY A 349 -51.36 -21.93 -2.35
CA GLY A 349 -50.63 -22.80 -1.39
C GLY A 349 -49.44 -23.56 -2.00
N LEU A 350 -49.24 -23.46 -3.30
CA LEU A 350 -48.04 -23.97 -3.97
C LEU A 350 -47.03 -22.83 -4.09
N GLY A 351 -45.90 -22.94 -3.39
CA GLY A 351 -44.86 -21.96 -3.38
C GLY A 351 -43.75 -22.24 -2.35
N LYS A 352 -42.87 -21.29 -2.18
CA LYS A 352 -41.78 -21.36 -1.20
C LYS A 352 -41.61 -20.04 -0.49
N LEU A 353 -41.00 -20.08 0.68
CA LEU A 353 -40.51 -18.90 1.35
C LEU A 353 -39.32 -18.35 0.56
N ALA A 354 -39.35 -17.04 0.28
CA ALA A 354 -38.24 -16.29 -0.29
C ALA A 354 -37.75 -15.28 0.76
N ALA A 355 -36.56 -15.48 1.28
CA ALA A 355 -35.95 -14.53 2.17
C ALA A 355 -35.63 -13.23 1.44
N GLY A 356 -35.96 -12.09 2.04
CA GLY A 356 -35.45 -10.80 1.60
C GLY A 356 -33.93 -10.76 1.84
N ASN A 357 -33.17 -10.53 0.80
CA ASN A 357 -31.72 -10.54 0.87
C ASN A 357 -31.08 -9.54 -0.10
N ILE A 358 -29.84 -9.17 0.19
CA ILE A 358 -28.96 -8.43 -0.69
C ILE A 358 -27.54 -9.00 -0.56
N PHE A 359 -26.81 -9.10 -1.66
CA PHE A 359 -25.48 -9.67 -1.65
C PHE A 359 -24.55 -9.04 -2.72
N ALA A 360 -23.26 -8.98 -2.44
CA ALA A 360 -22.26 -8.66 -3.44
C ALA A 360 -22.09 -9.84 -4.39
N GLY A 361 -22.56 -9.68 -5.64
CA GLY A 361 -22.58 -10.79 -6.60
C GLY A 361 -23.66 -10.69 -7.65
N ASP A 362 -24.07 -11.84 -8.20
CA ASP A 362 -25.06 -11.95 -9.26
C ASP A 362 -26.11 -13.03 -9.00
N TYR A 363 -27.37 -12.70 -9.19
CA TYR A 363 -28.42 -13.68 -9.37
C TYR A 363 -28.35 -14.25 -10.81
N VAL A 364 -27.81 -15.44 -10.95
CA VAL A 364 -27.54 -16.03 -12.27
C VAL A 364 -28.81 -16.47 -12.97
N ARG A 365 -29.62 -17.34 -12.34
CA ARG A 365 -30.88 -17.84 -12.90
C ARG A 365 -31.74 -18.56 -11.86
N THR A 366 -33.01 -18.75 -12.20
CA THR A 366 -33.92 -19.64 -11.49
C THR A 366 -34.01 -20.99 -12.20
N VAL A 367 -33.96 -22.08 -11.46
CA VAL A 367 -34.22 -23.45 -11.95
C VAL A 367 -35.37 -24.04 -11.16
N GLY A 368 -36.54 -24.14 -11.79
CA GLY A 368 -37.79 -24.42 -11.09
C GLY A 368 -38.15 -23.31 -10.10
N THR A 369 -38.07 -23.60 -8.81
CA THR A 369 -38.29 -22.64 -7.73
C THR A 369 -37.00 -22.35 -6.94
N ASN A 370 -35.83 -22.69 -7.47
CA ASN A 370 -34.56 -22.60 -6.78
C ASN A 370 -33.63 -21.60 -7.49
N GLY A 371 -32.90 -20.81 -6.74
CA GLY A 371 -31.92 -19.86 -7.25
C GLY A 371 -30.55 -20.50 -7.49
N ILE A 372 -29.88 -20.05 -8.55
CA ILE A 372 -28.43 -20.18 -8.71
C ILE A 372 -27.87 -18.77 -8.68
N LEU A 373 -26.94 -18.54 -7.76
CA LEU A 373 -26.32 -17.25 -7.52
C LEU A 373 -24.80 -17.39 -7.59
N SER A 374 -24.13 -16.27 -7.80
CA SER A 374 -22.67 -16.17 -7.76
C SER A 374 -22.32 -15.09 -6.75
N PHE A 375 -21.78 -15.45 -5.60
CA PHE A 375 -21.37 -14.52 -4.55
C PHE A 375 -19.92 -14.13 -4.74
N GLY A 376 -19.64 -12.85 -4.67
CA GLY A 376 -18.30 -12.28 -4.73
C GLY A 376 -18.13 -11.22 -5.80
N ARG A 377 -17.40 -10.17 -5.43
CA ARG A 377 -16.90 -9.12 -6.33
C ARG A 377 -15.39 -9.04 -6.19
N GLU A 378 -14.69 -8.77 -7.28
CA GLU A 378 -13.23 -8.64 -7.28
C GLU A 378 -12.77 -7.63 -6.24
N PHE A 379 -11.89 -8.08 -5.36
CA PHE A 379 -11.42 -7.31 -4.24
C PHE A 379 -10.07 -7.84 -3.74
N ASN A 380 -9.09 -6.96 -3.59
CA ASN A 380 -7.71 -7.31 -3.24
C ASN A 380 -7.18 -6.55 -2.01
N LEU A 381 -8.06 -5.87 -1.27
CA LEU A 381 -7.69 -5.20 -0.02
C LEU A 381 -8.10 -6.02 1.20
N ARG A 382 -7.57 -5.68 2.36
CA ARG A 382 -7.82 -6.38 3.62
C ARG A 382 -8.50 -5.44 4.63
N PRO A 383 -9.84 -5.24 4.55
CA PRO A 383 -10.59 -4.53 5.57
C PRO A 383 -10.58 -5.33 6.87
N THR A 384 -10.51 -4.64 8.00
CA THR A 384 -10.53 -5.25 9.33
C THR A 384 -11.93 -5.55 9.82
N GLY A 385 -12.95 -4.89 9.24
CA GLY A 385 -14.32 -5.05 9.68
C GLY A 385 -15.35 -4.43 8.74
N LEU A 386 -16.61 -4.54 9.15
CA LEU A 386 -17.77 -3.88 8.55
C LEU A 386 -18.55 -3.12 9.62
N LYS A 387 -19.03 -1.93 9.28
CA LYS A 387 -19.98 -1.16 10.07
C LYS A 387 -21.13 -0.65 9.20
N GLY A 388 -22.21 -0.21 9.87
CA GLY A 388 -23.38 0.34 9.20
C GLY A 388 -24.53 0.53 10.17
N TYR A 389 -25.73 0.69 9.64
CA TYR A 389 -26.96 0.77 10.41
C TYR A 389 -27.91 -0.35 9.98
N TYR A 390 -28.61 -0.92 10.95
CA TYR A 390 -29.66 -1.89 10.69
C TYR A 390 -30.83 -1.73 11.65
N ARG A 391 -31.99 -2.19 11.22
CA ARG A 391 -33.18 -2.39 12.04
C ARG A 391 -33.83 -3.70 11.63
N TYR A 392 -34.17 -4.52 12.58
CA TYR A 392 -34.81 -5.79 12.33
C TYR A 392 -36.17 -5.90 13.02
N VAL A 393 -37.17 -6.38 12.28
CA VAL A 393 -38.49 -6.74 12.78
C VAL A 393 -38.64 -8.25 12.55
N THR A 394 -38.58 -9.04 13.62
CA THR A 394 -38.71 -10.48 13.53
C THR A 394 -40.17 -10.91 13.29
N ALA A 395 -40.35 -12.09 12.74
CA ALA A 395 -41.64 -12.78 12.67
C ALA A 395 -41.44 -14.25 13.11
N PRO A 396 -42.50 -14.93 13.60
CA PRO A 396 -42.40 -16.35 13.91
C PRO A 396 -42.06 -17.16 12.65
N ILE A 397 -41.12 -18.09 12.76
CA ILE A 397 -40.76 -19.00 11.66
C ILE A 397 -41.98 -19.80 11.25
N SER A 398 -42.57 -19.43 10.12
CA SER A 398 -43.81 -20.00 9.56
C SER A 398 -43.51 -21.14 8.56
N SER A 399 -42.34 -21.09 7.93
CA SER A 399 -41.83 -22.14 7.02
C SER A 399 -40.56 -22.74 7.59
N ALA A 400 -40.50 -24.05 7.70
CA ALA A 400 -39.32 -24.78 8.11
C ALA A 400 -39.17 -26.01 7.22
N SER A 401 -38.03 -26.14 6.55
CA SER A 401 -37.68 -27.28 5.72
C SER A 401 -37.17 -28.45 6.56
N ALA A 402 -36.99 -29.63 5.93
CA ALA A 402 -36.44 -30.79 6.58
C ALA A 402 -35.10 -30.52 7.28
N GLY A 403 -35.03 -30.89 8.57
CA GLY A 403 -33.89 -30.63 9.45
C GLY A 403 -33.93 -29.29 10.20
N PHE A 404 -35.02 -28.52 10.05
CA PHE A 404 -35.24 -27.23 10.74
C PHE A 404 -36.64 -27.16 11.40
N GLU A 405 -37.35 -28.26 11.51
CA GLU A 405 -38.73 -28.33 12.00
C GLU A 405 -38.89 -27.77 13.42
N GLU A 406 -37.89 -27.97 14.25
CA GLU A 406 -37.83 -27.52 15.64
C GLU A 406 -37.82 -25.99 15.77
N LEU A 407 -37.41 -25.27 14.71
CA LEU A 407 -37.41 -23.82 14.68
C LEU A 407 -38.80 -23.20 14.43
N ARG A 408 -39.78 -24.01 14.01
CA ARG A 408 -41.15 -23.53 13.72
C ARG A 408 -41.78 -22.84 14.93
N GLY A 409 -42.26 -21.61 14.70
CA GLY A 409 -42.86 -20.78 15.75
C GLY A 409 -41.87 -19.99 16.60
N GLN A 410 -40.56 -20.27 16.52
CA GLN A 410 -39.53 -19.44 17.13
C GLN A 410 -39.37 -18.12 16.37
N PRO A 411 -38.85 -17.06 16.99
CA PRO A 411 -38.51 -15.83 16.29
C PRO A 411 -37.49 -16.11 15.18
N ASP A 412 -37.71 -15.52 14.00
CA ASP A 412 -36.72 -15.58 12.92
C ASP A 412 -35.47 -14.73 13.26
N THR A 413 -34.39 -15.00 12.59
CA THR A 413 -33.09 -14.37 12.83
C THR A 413 -32.57 -13.74 11.53
N CYS A 414 -32.24 -12.46 11.54
CA CYS A 414 -31.49 -11.86 10.45
C CYS A 414 -29.99 -12.15 10.57
N ILE A 415 -29.30 -12.02 9.47
CA ILE A 415 -27.84 -12.20 9.41
C ILE A 415 -27.23 -11.16 8.47
N ILE A 416 -26.08 -10.58 8.87
CA ILE A 416 -25.22 -9.76 8.03
C ILE A 416 -23.82 -10.35 8.18
N TRP A 417 -23.15 -10.66 7.06
CA TRP A 417 -21.81 -11.24 7.10
C TRP A 417 -20.94 -10.77 5.94
N VAL A 418 -19.63 -10.82 6.17
CA VAL A 418 -18.58 -10.54 5.19
C VAL A 418 -17.59 -11.69 5.18
N ALA A 419 -17.15 -12.08 3.98
CA ALA A 419 -16.02 -12.98 3.80
C ALA A 419 -15.06 -12.43 2.75
N LEU A 420 -13.78 -12.73 2.93
CA LEU A 420 -12.74 -12.53 1.93
C LEU A 420 -12.24 -13.90 1.50
N ILE A 421 -12.20 -14.14 0.20
CA ILE A 421 -11.74 -15.41 -0.36
C ILE A 421 -10.66 -15.19 -1.43
N ASP A 422 -9.74 -16.16 -1.56
CA ASP A 422 -8.75 -16.19 -2.64
C ASP A 422 -9.00 -17.30 -3.68
N ALA A 423 -10.21 -17.86 -3.67
CA ALA A 423 -10.69 -18.79 -4.69
C ALA A 423 -10.45 -18.23 -6.11
N PRO A 424 -10.20 -19.08 -7.12
CA PRO A 424 -10.01 -18.63 -8.50
C PRO A 424 -11.26 -18.02 -9.13
N GLU A 425 -12.45 -18.38 -8.64
CA GLU A 425 -13.75 -17.97 -9.14
C GLU A 425 -14.67 -17.53 -7.98
N PRO A 426 -15.68 -16.69 -8.24
CA PRO A 426 -16.71 -16.36 -7.26
C PRO A 426 -17.43 -17.60 -6.72
N CYS A 427 -17.98 -17.52 -5.50
CA CYS A 427 -18.64 -18.62 -4.85
C CYS A 427 -20.03 -18.90 -5.47
N GLU A 428 -20.18 -20.03 -6.14
CA GLU A 428 -21.50 -20.45 -6.67
C GLU A 428 -22.39 -20.97 -5.55
N ILE A 429 -23.61 -20.41 -5.47
CA ILE A 429 -24.65 -20.80 -4.51
C ILE A 429 -25.80 -21.49 -5.26
N ARG A 430 -26.21 -22.67 -4.77
CA ARG A 430 -27.36 -23.44 -5.26
C ARG A 430 -28.30 -23.73 -4.11
N THR A 431 -29.54 -23.28 -4.19
CA THR A 431 -30.54 -23.47 -3.13
C THR A 431 -31.37 -24.74 -3.31
N ASN A 432 -31.24 -25.45 -4.43
CA ASN A 432 -31.99 -26.70 -4.68
C ASN A 432 -31.58 -27.80 -3.68
N PRO A 433 -32.52 -28.40 -2.93
CA PRO A 433 -32.20 -29.44 -1.95
C PRO A 433 -31.48 -30.69 -2.49
N ARG A 434 -31.55 -30.93 -3.81
CA ARG A 434 -30.95 -32.13 -4.43
C ARG A 434 -29.48 -31.97 -4.77
N ASP A 435 -29.04 -30.71 -5.02
CA ASP A 435 -27.68 -30.33 -5.40
C ASP A 435 -27.26 -29.05 -4.70
N ARG A 436 -27.72 -28.89 -3.43
CA ARG A 436 -27.44 -27.67 -2.65
C ARG A 436 -25.95 -27.47 -2.48
N LYS A 437 -25.52 -26.25 -2.78
CA LYS A 437 -24.17 -25.75 -2.54
C LYS A 437 -24.31 -24.37 -1.93
N LEU A 438 -23.85 -24.18 -0.71
CA LEU A 438 -23.88 -22.91 0.00
C LEU A 438 -22.46 -22.47 0.31
N PHE A 439 -22.30 -21.21 0.69
CA PHE A 439 -21.06 -20.72 1.21
C PHE A 439 -20.71 -21.45 2.51
N ASP A 440 -19.49 -21.95 2.58
CA ASP A 440 -18.94 -22.56 3.78
C ASP A 440 -17.91 -21.58 4.38
N PRO A 441 -18.19 -20.97 5.54
CA PRO A 441 -17.26 -20.05 6.17
C PRO A 441 -15.96 -20.74 6.61
N ASP A 442 -15.92 -22.06 6.74
CA ASP A 442 -14.75 -22.83 7.17
C ASP A 442 -13.92 -23.39 6.02
N ALA A 443 -14.29 -23.09 4.77
CA ALA A 443 -13.54 -23.52 3.59
C ALA A 443 -12.11 -22.95 3.58
N GLU A 444 -11.18 -23.71 2.99
CA GLU A 444 -9.75 -23.38 2.96
C GLU A 444 -9.44 -22.06 2.23
N ASP A 445 -10.23 -21.72 1.21
CA ASP A 445 -10.11 -20.50 0.43
C ASP A 445 -10.67 -19.25 1.13
N VAL A 446 -11.27 -19.38 2.32
CA VAL A 446 -11.72 -18.27 3.14
C VAL A 446 -10.54 -17.71 3.94
N ILE A 447 -10.16 -16.46 3.64
CA ILE A 447 -9.08 -15.74 4.33
C ILE A 447 -9.59 -15.09 5.60
N ALA A 448 -10.77 -14.48 5.55
CA ALA A 448 -11.37 -13.78 6.68
C ALA A 448 -12.89 -13.91 6.64
N TYR A 449 -13.51 -13.93 7.81
CA TYR A 449 -14.95 -14.02 7.96
C TYR A 449 -15.41 -13.25 9.20
N GLY A 450 -16.53 -12.57 9.11
CA GLY A 450 -17.19 -11.93 10.25
C GLY A 450 -18.68 -11.82 10.02
N LYS A 451 -19.47 -11.81 11.11
CA LYS A 451 -20.94 -11.73 11.04
C LYS A 451 -21.56 -11.12 12.28
N ILE A 452 -22.79 -10.63 12.12
CA ILE A 452 -23.74 -10.42 13.21
C ILE A 452 -25.05 -11.13 12.90
N GLU A 453 -25.75 -11.55 13.95
CA GLU A 453 -27.07 -12.17 13.91
C GLU A 453 -27.97 -11.54 14.97
N TYR A 454 -29.26 -11.38 14.66
CA TYR A 454 -30.21 -10.85 15.63
C TYR A 454 -31.61 -11.41 15.39
N SER A 455 -32.32 -11.78 16.47
CA SER A 455 -33.63 -12.47 16.41
C SER A 455 -34.78 -11.69 17.07
N GLY A 456 -34.51 -10.48 17.61
CA GLY A 456 -35.54 -9.63 18.25
C GLY A 456 -36.18 -8.64 17.27
N THR A 457 -37.14 -7.86 17.78
CA THR A 457 -37.68 -6.68 17.10
C THR A 457 -37.06 -5.42 17.70
N MET A 458 -36.60 -4.51 16.83
CA MET A 458 -36.02 -3.22 17.19
C MET A 458 -37.04 -2.10 16.91
N ASP A 459 -37.09 -1.10 17.80
CA ASP A 459 -37.95 0.08 17.63
C ASP A 459 -37.42 1.06 16.58
N GLY A 460 -36.11 1.07 16.32
CA GLY A 460 -35.43 1.95 15.36
C GLY A 460 -34.14 1.37 14.84
N TYR A 461 -33.47 2.12 13.96
CA TYR A 461 -32.13 1.78 13.49
C TYR A 461 -31.11 1.85 14.64
N VAL A 462 -30.22 0.89 14.66
CA VAL A 462 -29.04 0.88 15.54
C VAL A 462 -27.77 0.76 14.70
N PRO A 463 -26.67 1.43 15.11
CA PRO A 463 -25.38 1.20 14.48
C PRO A 463 -24.89 -0.20 14.84
N PHE A 464 -24.13 -0.80 13.92
CA PHE A 464 -23.38 -2.02 14.19
C PHE A 464 -21.97 -1.89 13.67
N GLU A 465 -21.08 -2.65 14.29
CA GLU A 465 -19.71 -2.83 13.87
C GLU A 465 -19.27 -4.23 14.27
N PHE A 466 -18.54 -4.92 13.40
CA PHE A 466 -17.89 -6.18 13.73
C PHE A 466 -16.59 -6.34 12.97
N ASN A 467 -15.63 -7.00 13.61
CA ASN A 467 -14.34 -7.32 13.02
C ASN A 467 -14.42 -8.60 12.18
N LEU A 468 -13.53 -8.71 11.20
CA LEU A 468 -13.29 -9.94 10.46
C LEU A 468 -12.21 -10.77 11.17
N ASP A 469 -12.50 -12.04 11.41
CA ASP A 469 -11.54 -13.00 11.93
C ASP A 469 -10.67 -13.50 10.78
N TYR A 470 -9.43 -13.04 10.75
CA TYR A 470 -8.45 -13.41 9.73
C TYR A 470 -7.74 -14.71 10.10
N ARG A 471 -7.63 -15.62 9.11
CA ARG A 471 -6.89 -16.88 9.21
C ARG A 471 -5.45 -16.77 8.75
N ALA A 472 -5.15 -15.76 7.93
CA ALA A 472 -3.83 -15.46 7.41
C ALA A 472 -3.67 -13.97 7.16
N THR A 473 -2.49 -13.42 7.45
CA THR A 473 -2.18 -11.99 7.27
C THR A 473 -1.48 -11.71 5.94
N ASP A 474 -0.87 -12.72 5.33
CA ASP A 474 -0.08 -12.68 4.09
C ASP A 474 -0.91 -12.97 2.83
N ARG A 475 -2.04 -13.69 2.95
CA ARG A 475 -2.90 -14.03 1.81
C ARG A 475 -3.64 -12.80 1.27
N VAL A 476 -3.64 -12.64 -0.06
CA VAL A 476 -4.34 -11.55 -0.74
C VAL A 476 -5.69 -12.06 -1.24
N PRO A 477 -6.82 -11.44 -0.83
CA PRO A 477 -8.12 -11.84 -1.33
C PRO A 477 -8.25 -11.56 -2.84
N ARG A 478 -9.08 -12.34 -3.51
CA ARG A 478 -9.51 -12.11 -4.89
C ARG A 478 -10.94 -11.61 -4.95
N TYR A 479 -11.76 -12.00 -3.98
CA TYR A 479 -13.15 -11.60 -3.90
C TYR A 479 -13.55 -11.20 -2.47
N ILE A 480 -14.46 -10.22 -2.41
CA ILE A 480 -15.22 -9.90 -1.21
C ILE A 480 -16.66 -10.40 -1.39
N LEU A 481 -17.15 -11.12 -0.42
CA LEU A 481 -18.53 -11.54 -0.28
C LEU A 481 -19.16 -10.70 0.85
N VAL A 482 -20.25 -10.02 0.56
CA VAL A 482 -21.04 -9.31 1.57
C VAL A 482 -22.49 -9.75 1.38
N THR A 483 -23.13 -10.23 2.43
CA THR A 483 -24.51 -10.70 2.37
C THR A 483 -25.29 -10.24 3.59
N ALA A 484 -26.51 -9.77 3.35
CA ALA A 484 -27.49 -9.53 4.39
C ALA A 484 -28.82 -10.22 4.03
N SER A 485 -29.43 -10.85 5.02
CA SER A 485 -30.70 -11.56 4.85
C SER A 485 -31.62 -11.38 6.06
N ALA A 486 -32.91 -11.15 5.79
CA ALA A 486 -33.93 -11.09 6.83
C ALA A 486 -34.21 -12.44 7.49
N SER A 487 -33.79 -13.56 6.85
CA SER A 487 -33.91 -14.91 7.40
C SER A 487 -32.60 -15.65 7.22
N LYS A 488 -31.92 -15.99 8.32
CA LYS A 488 -30.63 -16.69 8.34
C LYS A 488 -30.64 -18.01 7.58
N TYR A 489 -31.75 -18.74 7.65
CA TYR A 489 -31.92 -20.01 6.96
C TYR A 489 -32.72 -19.90 5.66
N GLY A 490 -32.74 -18.72 5.04
CA GLY A 490 -33.44 -18.45 3.79
C GLY A 490 -33.04 -19.37 2.64
N ASP A 491 -31.78 -19.74 2.52
CA ASP A 491 -31.26 -20.70 1.52
C ASP A 491 -31.76 -22.13 1.72
N TYR A 492 -32.34 -22.40 2.88
CA TYR A 492 -33.06 -23.64 3.21
C TYR A 492 -34.59 -23.47 3.11
N PHE A 493 -35.07 -22.30 2.62
CA PHE A 493 -36.50 -21.95 2.58
C PHE A 493 -37.15 -21.98 3.97
N THR A 494 -36.36 -21.68 5.00
CA THR A 494 -36.77 -21.65 6.41
C THR A 494 -36.71 -20.21 6.89
N GLY A 495 -37.82 -19.74 7.51
CA GLY A 495 -37.91 -18.37 8.04
C GLY A 495 -39.34 -17.93 8.36
N GLY A 496 -39.47 -16.70 8.86
CA GLY A 496 -40.72 -16.07 9.26
C GLY A 496 -41.29 -15.20 8.13
N ASN A 497 -42.47 -15.56 7.60
CA ASN A 497 -43.16 -14.67 6.64
C ASN A 497 -43.51 -13.33 7.32
N GLY A 498 -42.99 -12.22 6.78
CA GLY A 498 -43.13 -10.89 7.35
C GLY A 498 -41.95 -10.45 8.23
N ALA A 499 -40.88 -11.25 8.37
CA ALA A 499 -39.63 -10.78 8.95
C ALA A 499 -38.95 -9.77 8.01
N VAL A 500 -38.49 -8.64 8.54
CA VAL A 500 -37.94 -7.51 7.73
C VAL A 500 -36.63 -7.04 8.32
N LEU A 501 -35.59 -7.02 7.50
CA LEU A 501 -34.32 -6.37 7.79
C LEU A 501 -34.20 -5.07 6.97
N TYR A 502 -33.95 -3.98 7.66
CA TYR A 502 -33.58 -2.70 7.06
C TYR A 502 -32.08 -2.52 7.22
N LEU A 503 -31.41 -2.02 6.20
CA LEU A 503 -29.94 -1.92 6.14
C LEU A 503 -29.53 -0.63 5.43
N ASP A 504 -28.54 0.07 6.01
CA ASP A 504 -28.07 1.35 5.47
C ASP A 504 -26.60 1.62 5.85
N ASP A 505 -25.95 2.50 5.07
CA ASP A 505 -24.60 3.04 5.33
C ASP A 505 -23.52 1.98 5.61
N LEU A 506 -23.47 0.92 4.81
CA LEU A 506 -22.43 -0.10 4.92
C LEU A 506 -21.05 0.44 4.55
N GLN A 507 -20.10 0.38 5.46
CA GLN A 507 -18.73 0.84 5.28
C GLN A 507 -17.73 -0.22 5.74
N LEU A 508 -16.70 -0.45 4.91
CA LEU A 508 -15.55 -1.27 5.30
C LEU A 508 -14.64 -0.48 6.25
N ILE A 509 -14.18 -1.15 7.29
CA ILE A 509 -13.21 -0.64 8.26
C ILE A 509 -11.84 -1.19 7.87
N TYR A 510 -10.78 -0.39 7.99
CA TYR A 510 -9.42 -0.78 7.62
C TYR A 510 -8.42 -0.68 8.77
N ASP A 511 -8.87 -0.32 9.95
CA ASP A 511 -8.08 -0.22 11.18
C ASP A 511 -8.76 -1.00 12.31
N TYR A 512 -8.09 -1.18 13.45
CA TYR A 512 -8.65 -1.86 14.62
C TYR A 512 -8.88 -0.89 15.78
#